data_ba4938fe763382a14e458b475772f61a
#
_entry.id   ba4938fe763382a14e458b475772f61a
#
_cell.length_a   1.000
_cell.length_b   1.000
_cell.length_c   1.000
_cell.angle_alpha   90.00
_cell.angle_beta   90.00
_cell.angle_gamma   90.00
#
_symmetry.space_group_name_H-M   'P 1'
#
loop_
_entity.id
_entity.type
_entity.pdbx_description
1 polymer ?
#
loop_
_entity_poly.entity_id
_entity_poly.type
_entity_poly.pdbx_seq_one_letter_code
_entity_poly.pdbx_strand_id
1 'polypeptide(L)'
;MNEVGGYSQDIIRRLKYRQMFKICSTKRKADLSSEQINRLIEIAENPDSRRTLEDEIAYRSGLQPGYVAIDVPSVKLLLSEPRMTQVDIRIIGDDGKTRWLRELTPMADALKKRQVSQNAFYVMTSKGNEKKVREVSERIIFS
;
A
#
# COMPACT_ATOMS: atom_id res chain seq x y z
N MET A 1 -36.98 0.98 -10.52
CA MET A 1 -36.36 2.26 -10.14
C MET A 1 -34.92 1.92 -9.75
N ASN A 2 -33.97 2.18 -10.64
CA ASN A 2 -32.58 1.93 -10.37
C ASN A 2 -32.10 2.96 -9.36
N GLU A 3 -31.64 2.51 -8.20
CA GLU A 3 -30.98 3.34 -7.21
C GLU A 3 -29.61 3.81 -7.76
N VAL A 4 -29.64 4.89 -8.52
CA VAL A 4 -28.46 5.54 -9.11
C VAL A 4 -27.56 6.18 -8.03
N GLY A 5 -27.86 5.98 -6.75
CA GLY A 5 -27.13 6.56 -5.65
C GLY A 5 -26.38 5.58 -4.72
N GLY A 6 -26.62 4.28 -4.83
CA GLY A 6 -26.25 3.31 -3.77
C GLY A 6 -24.79 3.33 -3.33
N TYR A 7 -23.85 3.05 -4.23
CA TYR A 7 -22.41 2.97 -3.90
C TYR A 7 -21.81 4.34 -3.53
N SER A 8 -22.02 5.34 -4.37
CA SER A 8 -21.46 6.69 -4.15
C SER A 8 -21.97 7.33 -2.87
N GLN A 9 -23.27 7.15 -2.57
CA GLN A 9 -23.87 7.63 -1.32
C GLN A 9 -23.28 6.90 -0.10
N ASP A 10 -23.08 5.59 -0.19
CA ASP A 10 -22.47 4.83 0.90
C ASP A 10 -21.01 5.26 1.14
N ILE A 11 -20.22 5.47 0.11
CA ILE A 11 -18.85 5.97 0.24
C ILE A 11 -18.82 7.37 0.87
N ILE A 12 -19.68 8.30 0.41
CA ILE A 12 -19.77 9.65 0.99
C ILE A 12 -20.17 9.57 2.46
N ARG A 13 -21.15 8.73 2.80
CA ARG A 13 -21.57 8.51 4.18
C ARG A 13 -20.42 7.97 5.04
N ARG A 14 -19.68 6.97 4.53
CA ARG A 14 -18.51 6.42 5.23
C ARG A 14 -17.44 7.47 5.49
N LEU A 15 -17.13 8.31 4.52
CA LEU A 15 -16.21 9.44 4.68
C LEU A 15 -16.71 10.42 5.75
N LYS A 16 -17.99 10.82 5.68
CA LYS A 16 -18.60 11.73 6.65
C LYS A 16 -18.51 11.22 8.09
N TYR A 17 -18.76 9.94 8.30
CA TYR A 17 -18.78 9.31 9.62
C TYR A 17 -17.44 8.59 9.97
N ARG A 18 -16.37 8.82 9.19
CA ARG A 18 -15.04 8.19 9.39
C ARG A 18 -15.07 6.66 9.45
N GLN A 19 -15.99 6.05 8.72
CA GLN A 19 -16.11 4.59 8.57
C GLN A 19 -15.28 4.11 7.40
N MET A 20 -13.97 4.41 7.44
CA MET A 20 -13.02 4.08 6.39
C MET A 20 -12.89 2.56 6.22
N PHE A 21 -12.45 2.14 5.05
CA PHE A 21 -12.06 0.76 4.79
C PHE A 21 -10.96 0.34 5.76
N LYS A 22 -10.96 -0.95 6.08
CA LYS A 22 -9.98 -1.56 7.00
C LYS A 22 -9.00 -2.41 6.20
N ILE A 23 -7.73 -2.31 6.56
CA ILE A 23 -6.70 -3.19 6.02
C ILE A 23 -7.00 -4.61 6.48
N CYS A 24 -7.13 -5.53 5.53
CA CYS A 24 -7.41 -6.94 5.79
C CYS A 24 -6.22 -7.85 5.43
N SER A 25 -5.40 -7.46 4.46
CA SER A 25 -4.16 -8.17 4.13
C SER A 25 -3.04 -7.19 3.85
N THR A 26 -1.83 -7.57 4.22
CA THR A 26 -0.61 -6.80 3.97
C THR A 26 0.57 -7.75 3.80
N LYS A 27 1.49 -7.42 2.91
CA LYS A 27 2.76 -8.14 2.72
C LYS A 27 3.91 -7.15 2.74
N ARG A 28 5.03 -7.56 3.33
CA ARG A 28 6.27 -6.78 3.30
C ARG A 28 7.08 -7.20 2.07
N LYS A 29 7.82 -6.28 1.50
CA LYS A 29 8.70 -6.58 0.37
C LYS A 29 9.67 -7.73 0.66
N ALA A 30 10.17 -7.81 1.89
CA ALA A 30 11.09 -8.87 2.31
C ALA A 30 10.48 -10.28 2.31
N ASP A 31 9.15 -10.38 2.37
CA ASP A 31 8.42 -11.65 2.44
C ASP A 31 7.93 -12.11 1.03
N LEU A 32 8.26 -11.37 -0.02
CA LEU A 32 7.81 -11.62 -1.39
C LEU A 32 8.93 -12.19 -2.25
N SER A 33 8.58 -13.16 -3.11
CA SER A 33 9.46 -13.62 -4.17
C SER A 33 9.58 -12.58 -5.29
N SER A 34 10.62 -12.70 -6.12
CA SER A 34 10.79 -11.82 -7.30
C SER A 34 9.59 -11.88 -8.25
N GLU A 35 8.98 -13.04 -8.41
CA GLU A 35 7.80 -13.24 -9.24
C GLU A 35 6.58 -12.51 -8.66
N GLN A 36 6.36 -12.60 -7.35
CA GLN A 36 5.29 -11.88 -6.66
C GLN A 36 5.50 -10.36 -6.74
N ILE A 37 6.73 -9.88 -6.61
CA ILE A 37 7.05 -8.46 -6.78
C ILE A 37 6.72 -7.99 -8.20
N ASN A 38 7.09 -8.74 -9.24
CA ASN A 38 6.77 -8.39 -10.63
C ASN A 38 5.25 -8.32 -10.86
N ARG A 39 4.49 -9.24 -10.28
CA ARG A 39 3.02 -9.21 -10.34
C ARG A 39 2.44 -7.98 -9.66
N LEU A 40 2.96 -7.58 -8.50
CA LEU A 40 2.53 -6.36 -7.83
C LEU A 40 2.88 -5.09 -8.63
N ILE A 41 4.00 -5.08 -9.33
CA ILE A 41 4.39 -3.98 -10.23
C ILE A 41 3.37 -3.87 -11.37
N GLU A 42 3.02 -4.98 -12.00
CA GLU A 42 2.00 -5.01 -13.06
C GLU A 42 0.65 -4.46 -12.57
N ILE A 43 0.19 -4.90 -11.39
CA ILE A 43 -1.04 -4.40 -10.76
C ILE A 43 -0.95 -2.88 -10.49
N ALA A 44 0.23 -2.39 -10.06
CA ALA A 44 0.43 -0.97 -9.75
C ALA A 44 0.42 -0.08 -10.99
N GLU A 45 1.01 -0.57 -12.09
CA GLU A 45 1.18 0.20 -13.34
C GLU A 45 -0.06 0.18 -14.23
N ASN A 46 -0.94 -0.80 -14.06
CA ASN A 46 -2.16 -0.94 -14.85
C ASN A 46 -3.42 -0.77 -13.98
N PRO A 47 -4.04 0.43 -13.98
CA PRO A 47 -5.24 0.70 -13.19
C PRO A 47 -6.44 -0.17 -13.58
N ASP A 48 -6.58 -0.55 -14.86
CA ASP A 48 -7.71 -1.38 -15.32
C ASP A 48 -7.56 -2.81 -14.84
N SER A 49 -6.37 -3.39 -14.93
CA SER A 49 -6.06 -4.72 -14.39
C SER A 49 -6.26 -4.75 -12.88
N ARG A 50 -5.83 -3.70 -12.17
CA ARG A 50 -6.07 -3.57 -10.73
C ARG A 50 -7.55 -3.55 -10.41
N ARG A 51 -8.35 -2.76 -11.13
CA ARG A 51 -9.79 -2.67 -10.93
C ARG A 51 -10.49 -4.01 -11.17
N THR A 52 -10.12 -4.69 -12.24
CA THR A 52 -10.63 -6.04 -12.55
C THR A 52 -10.33 -7.02 -11.41
N LEU A 53 -9.14 -6.97 -10.86
CA LEU A 53 -8.73 -7.80 -9.74
C LEU A 53 -9.49 -7.47 -8.44
N GLU A 54 -9.69 -6.17 -8.14
CA GLU A 54 -10.49 -5.69 -7.01
C GLU A 54 -11.93 -6.20 -7.10
N ASP A 55 -12.54 -6.11 -8.29
CA ASP A 55 -13.90 -6.55 -8.55
C ASP A 55 -14.02 -8.09 -8.49
N GLU A 56 -13.02 -8.84 -8.96
CA GLU A 56 -12.97 -10.29 -8.83
C GLU A 56 -12.90 -10.72 -7.36
N ILE A 57 -12.04 -10.09 -6.56
CA ILE A 57 -11.93 -10.37 -5.14
C ILE A 57 -13.26 -10.03 -4.43
N ALA A 58 -13.86 -8.89 -4.76
CA ALA A 58 -15.15 -8.49 -4.21
C ALA A 58 -16.23 -9.54 -4.52
N TYR A 59 -16.37 -9.93 -5.78
CA TYR A 59 -17.33 -10.95 -6.23
C TYR A 59 -17.16 -12.27 -5.50
N ARG A 60 -15.95 -12.82 -5.46
CA ARG A 60 -15.65 -14.08 -4.75
C ARG A 60 -15.82 -13.97 -3.24
N SER A 61 -15.75 -12.77 -2.70
CA SER A 61 -16.03 -12.47 -1.29
C SER A 61 -17.51 -12.21 -1.03
N GLY A 62 -18.39 -12.25 -2.06
CA GLY A 62 -19.81 -11.95 -1.94
C GLY A 62 -20.09 -10.48 -1.68
N LEU A 63 -19.24 -9.58 -2.15
CA LEU A 63 -19.36 -8.14 -2.07
C LEU A 63 -19.66 -7.56 -3.45
N GLN A 64 -20.25 -6.36 -3.46
CA GLN A 64 -20.43 -5.60 -4.69
C GLN A 64 -19.09 -5.00 -5.16
N PRO A 65 -18.92 -4.73 -6.47
CA PRO A 65 -17.77 -3.99 -7.00
C PRO A 65 -17.53 -2.68 -6.24
N GLY A 66 -16.26 -2.36 -6.04
CA GLY A 66 -15.85 -1.15 -5.33
C GLY A 66 -15.71 -1.28 -3.81
N TYR A 67 -16.09 -2.41 -3.19
CA TYR A 67 -15.91 -2.64 -1.75
C TYR A 67 -14.59 -3.32 -1.36
N VAL A 68 -13.74 -3.56 -2.33
CA VAL A 68 -12.34 -3.97 -2.13
C VAL A 68 -11.44 -2.95 -2.82
N ALA A 69 -10.37 -2.58 -2.17
CA ALA A 69 -9.34 -1.71 -2.73
C ALA A 69 -7.96 -2.33 -2.50
N ILE A 70 -7.12 -2.26 -3.53
CA ILE A 70 -5.73 -2.70 -3.51
C ILE A 70 -4.85 -1.46 -3.58
N ASP A 71 -3.95 -1.31 -2.61
CA ASP A 71 -2.91 -0.29 -2.63
C ASP A 71 -1.54 -0.95 -2.73
N VAL A 72 -0.84 -0.63 -3.81
CA VAL A 72 0.56 -0.99 -4.01
C VAL A 72 1.34 0.31 -3.94
N PRO A 73 2.09 0.55 -2.85
CA PRO A 73 2.95 1.71 -2.75
C PRO A 73 3.84 1.81 -3.99
N SER A 74 4.06 3.01 -4.49
CA SER A 74 4.60 3.27 -5.82
C SER A 74 5.72 2.30 -6.22
N VAL A 75 5.70 1.84 -7.46
CA VAL A 75 6.70 0.93 -8.08
C VAL A 75 8.14 1.34 -7.77
N LYS A 76 8.41 2.64 -7.66
CA LYS A 76 9.70 3.18 -7.25
C LYS A 76 10.13 2.71 -5.87
N LEU A 77 9.21 2.50 -4.93
CA LEU A 77 9.50 1.95 -3.61
C LEU A 77 9.73 0.43 -3.64
N LEU A 78 9.16 -0.27 -4.61
CA LEU A 78 9.41 -1.70 -4.81
C LEU A 78 10.75 -1.96 -5.48
N LEU A 79 11.15 -1.11 -6.43
CA LEU A 79 12.34 -1.28 -7.26
C LEU A 79 13.58 -0.55 -6.74
N SER A 80 13.43 0.51 -5.93
CA SER A 80 14.54 1.33 -5.47
C SER A 80 14.90 1.09 -4.02
N GLU A 81 16.18 1.28 -3.71
CA GLU A 81 16.61 1.52 -2.33
C GLU A 81 15.93 2.76 -1.75
N PRO A 82 15.77 2.82 -0.41
CA PRO A 82 15.11 3.96 0.26
C PRO A 82 15.70 5.29 -0.19
N ARG A 83 14.85 6.23 -0.57
CA ARG A 83 15.24 7.57 -1.07
C ARG A 83 16.13 8.39 -0.12
N MET A 84 16.29 7.98 1.13
CA MET A 84 17.17 8.66 2.08
C MET A 84 18.66 8.62 1.68
N THR A 85 19.06 7.74 0.75
CA THR A 85 20.41 7.79 0.18
C THR A 85 20.61 8.95 -0.80
N GLN A 86 19.53 9.56 -1.29
CA GLN A 86 19.57 10.64 -2.29
C GLN A 86 19.37 12.04 -1.70
N VAL A 87 18.97 12.15 -0.42
CA VAL A 87 18.82 13.44 0.22
C VAL A 87 20.11 13.76 0.99
N ASP A 88 21.02 14.37 0.28
CA ASP A 88 22.25 14.91 0.86
C ASP A 88 21.92 16.24 1.57
N ILE A 89 21.49 16.12 2.82
CA ILE A 89 21.27 17.29 3.70
C ILE A 89 22.61 17.66 4.30
N ARG A 90 23.06 18.87 4.01
CA ARG A 90 24.24 19.46 4.64
C ARG A 90 23.82 20.27 5.87
N ILE A 91 24.51 20.06 6.97
CA ILE A 91 24.31 20.82 8.21
C ILE A 91 25.58 21.61 8.47
N ILE A 92 25.41 22.88 8.81
CA ILE A 92 26.50 23.72 9.31
C ILE A 92 26.52 23.54 10.83
N GLY A 93 27.61 22.99 11.35
CA GLY A 93 27.83 22.84 12.79
C GLY A 93 28.18 24.16 13.46
N ASP A 94 28.17 24.20 14.79
CA ASP A 94 28.55 25.35 15.58
C ASP A 94 30.00 25.79 15.34
N ASP A 95 30.83 24.88 14.85
CA ASP A 95 32.23 25.10 14.42
C ASP A 95 32.35 25.72 13.01
N GLY A 96 31.21 26.06 12.37
CA GLY A 96 31.15 26.61 11.02
C GLY A 96 31.46 25.58 9.90
N LYS A 97 31.71 24.32 10.23
CA LYS A 97 32.00 23.27 9.23
C LYS A 97 30.73 22.64 8.71
N THR A 98 30.70 22.42 7.40
CA THR A 98 29.62 21.70 6.74
C THR A 98 29.85 20.19 6.82
N ARG A 99 28.87 19.46 7.35
CA ARG A 99 28.88 17.99 7.45
C ARG A 99 27.58 17.43 6.90
N TRP A 100 27.59 16.18 6.49
CA TRP A 100 26.36 15.51 6.08
C TRP A 100 25.54 15.10 7.31
N LEU A 101 24.21 15.29 7.25
CA LEU A 101 23.30 14.85 8.33
C LEU A 101 23.53 13.38 8.71
N ARG A 102 23.80 12.52 7.74
CA ARG A 102 24.09 11.09 7.95
C ARG A 102 25.34 10.83 8.82
N GLU A 103 26.28 11.76 8.84
CA GLU A 103 27.51 11.64 9.64
C GLU A 103 27.32 12.10 11.08
N LEU A 104 26.30 12.93 11.31
CA LEU A 104 26.06 13.56 12.60
C LEU A 104 25.07 12.83 13.48
N THR A 105 24.25 11.91 12.91
CA THR A 105 23.20 11.27 13.69
C THR A 105 22.99 9.79 13.30
N PRO A 106 23.07 8.88 14.29
CA PRO A 106 22.68 7.48 14.12
C PRO A 106 21.20 7.30 13.74
N MET A 107 20.38 8.35 13.96
CA MET A 107 18.97 8.35 13.63
C MET A 107 18.72 8.23 12.12
N ALA A 108 19.60 8.77 11.28
CA ALA A 108 19.53 8.63 9.83
C ALA A 108 19.64 7.15 9.41
N ASP A 109 20.56 6.41 10.02
CA ASP A 109 20.73 4.97 9.79
C ASP A 109 19.56 4.14 10.36
N ALA A 110 19.03 4.54 11.52
CA ALA A 110 17.85 3.88 12.11
C ALA A 110 16.60 4.08 11.25
N LEU A 111 16.38 5.27 10.69
CA LEU A 111 15.31 5.56 9.75
C LEU A 111 15.48 4.77 8.44
N LYS A 112 16.70 4.66 7.93
CA LYS A 112 17.02 3.85 6.76
C LYS A 112 16.68 2.38 6.99
N LYS A 113 17.06 1.82 8.13
CA LYS A 113 16.72 0.43 8.52
C LYS A 113 15.21 0.23 8.69
N ARG A 114 14.49 1.24 9.20
CA ARG A 114 13.03 1.17 9.40
C ARG A 114 12.26 1.20 8.07
N GLN A 115 12.77 1.90 7.04
CA GLN A 115 12.14 1.93 5.72
C GLN A 115 12.22 0.60 4.96
N VAL A 116 13.21 -0.25 5.27
CA VAL A 116 13.36 -1.59 4.66
C VAL A 116 12.21 -2.53 5.04
N SER A 117 11.49 -2.26 6.13
CA SER A 117 10.35 -3.07 6.57
C SER A 117 8.98 -2.56 6.09
N GLN A 118 8.96 -1.68 5.07
CA GLN A 118 7.70 -1.16 4.56
C GLN A 118 6.89 -2.25 3.87
N ASN A 119 5.59 -2.22 4.14
CA ASN A 119 4.65 -3.07 3.44
C ASN A 119 4.62 -2.70 1.95
N ALA A 120 4.70 -3.70 1.09
CA ALA A 120 4.69 -3.53 -0.35
C ALA A 120 3.27 -3.60 -0.94
N PHE A 121 2.29 -3.92 -0.08
CA PHE A 121 0.98 -4.27 -0.55
C PHE A 121 -0.05 -4.19 0.57
N TYR A 122 -1.23 -3.65 0.25
CA TYR A 122 -2.38 -3.60 1.15
C TYR A 122 -3.63 -4.00 0.39
N VAL A 123 -4.47 -4.84 1.01
CA VAL A 123 -5.86 -5.03 0.61
C VAL A 123 -6.75 -4.45 1.69
N MET A 124 -7.73 -3.70 1.28
CA MET A 124 -8.65 -3.02 2.17
C MET A 124 -10.09 -3.33 1.78
N THR A 125 -10.96 -3.40 2.79
CA THR A 125 -12.38 -3.63 2.60
C THR A 125 -13.21 -2.95 3.67
N SER A 126 -14.53 -2.95 3.49
CA SER A 126 -15.46 -2.46 4.50
C SER A 126 -15.44 -3.32 5.76
N LYS A 127 -15.65 -2.68 6.92
CA LYS A 127 -15.67 -3.33 8.23
C LYS A 127 -16.62 -4.53 8.25
N GLY A 128 -16.14 -5.64 8.81
CA GLY A 128 -16.87 -6.90 8.95
C GLY A 128 -16.61 -7.94 7.86
N ASN A 129 -15.89 -7.54 6.78
CA ASN A 129 -15.55 -8.43 5.67
C ASN A 129 -14.06 -8.80 5.61
N GLU A 130 -13.28 -8.34 6.59
CA GLU A 130 -11.82 -8.40 6.56
C GLU A 130 -11.30 -9.84 6.43
N LYS A 131 -11.86 -10.79 7.20
CA LYS A 131 -11.42 -12.18 7.17
C LYS A 131 -11.63 -12.82 5.81
N LYS A 132 -12.83 -12.67 5.26
CA LYS A 132 -13.23 -13.26 3.98
C LYS A 132 -12.44 -12.70 2.80
N VAL A 133 -12.29 -11.37 2.77
CA VAL A 133 -11.51 -10.69 1.73
C VAL A 133 -10.03 -11.05 1.82
N ARG A 134 -9.46 -11.19 3.01
CA ARG A 134 -8.09 -11.68 3.20
C ARG A 134 -7.89 -13.04 2.56
N GLU A 135 -8.70 -14.03 2.93
CA GLU A 135 -8.59 -15.41 2.43
C GLU A 135 -8.68 -15.47 0.90
N VAL A 136 -9.61 -14.73 0.33
CA VAL A 136 -9.81 -14.67 -1.13
C VAL A 136 -8.65 -13.96 -1.82
N SER A 137 -8.24 -12.79 -1.33
CA SER A 137 -7.16 -12.00 -1.93
C SER A 137 -5.81 -12.73 -1.89
N GLU A 138 -5.48 -13.39 -0.80
CA GLU A 138 -4.24 -14.15 -0.67
C GLU A 138 -4.21 -15.32 -1.68
N ARG A 139 -5.33 -15.98 -1.89
CA ARG A 139 -5.44 -17.06 -2.88
C ARG A 139 -5.32 -16.55 -4.31
N ILE A 140 -5.92 -15.42 -4.64
CA ILE A 140 -5.93 -14.91 -6.02
C ILE A 140 -4.59 -14.26 -6.39
N ILE A 141 -3.99 -13.52 -5.47
CA ILE A 141 -2.80 -12.71 -5.77
C ILE A 141 -1.51 -13.52 -5.64
N PHE A 142 -1.45 -14.45 -4.68
CA PHE A 142 -0.21 -15.15 -4.30
C PHE A 142 -0.25 -16.67 -4.47
N SER A 143 -1.29 -17.23 -5.10
CA SER A 143 -1.31 -18.65 -5.48
C SER A 143 -0.48 -18.93 -6.72
#